data_c441cbce54081f05e993eabb7330e41d
#
_entry.id   c441cbce54081f05e993eabb7330e41d
#
_cell.length_a   1.000
_cell.length_b   1.000
_cell.length_c   1.000
_cell.angle_alpha   90.00
_cell.angle_beta   90.00
_cell.angle_gamma   90.00
#
_symmetry.space_group_name_H-M   'P 1'
#
loop_
_entity.id
_entity.type
_entity.pdbx_description
1 polymer ?
#
loop_
_entity_poly.entity_id
_entity_poly.type
_entity_poly.pdbx_seq_one_letter_code
_entity_poly.pdbx_strand_id
1 'polypeptide(L)'
;MYFKFIFLSLKRSIKTYFIYMITLVICVALFYSFNSLSSQYYEPLINSMIDLTNVYKYLQLISILITLILSILIYYITKFIINQRNREFGIYSLMGLEQYKVGIIFFIESMIIGIICIVIGIFLGSIFSNFLTKIIMDYVHLSTSFNLAIYKDTCIQTFIVFIVLFILIGSINCIKISKINLIRLFSNNELESNLGSKYKKTNIISTFITFFFPLLSIKLFFIIRNSQNIKLSIEVKNLFGVFLGIVFIIGIYKVFNFVCNLIKKLKSNNVKIRYNGLNLIIFNNIIYFINKNSILMTGITITLILSFASLSAGFAMEGWAKGYLEYRNIYDCEIAVEGVSYLVESEYIYDSYNNIEKYIDSKYTILDSVQVEQYELDSRNLINFDDEKIRIISISDYNYIRKMAGYNQIKLVDGEFLIHSYMNQEYKSEYKDDKIVLNEKTYTTNEKSFYNEPLGDSLYSYHISDKIIILPDDVLKDLQLQKLNIYINTKNDIPYKGFIDIEREVKFLYEDIIISERTTPGIFDTNVVSYLTVSTESERTNNSISGTLIFKLISMYISIVLFVSSL
;
A
#
# COMPACT_ATOMS: atom_id res chain seq x y z
N MET A 1 -22.89 11.34 47.75
CA MET A 1 -24.23 11.08 47.17
C MET A 1 -24.16 10.85 45.67
N TYR A 2 -23.50 11.71 44.88
CA TYR A 2 -23.37 11.59 43.42
C TYR A 2 -22.71 10.28 42.94
N PHE A 3 -21.64 9.82 43.58
CA PHE A 3 -20.91 8.61 43.20
C PHE A 3 -21.80 7.34 43.29
N LYS A 4 -22.62 7.24 44.34
CA LYS A 4 -23.59 6.13 44.52
C LYS A 4 -24.67 6.16 43.44
N PHE A 5 -25.11 7.38 43.07
CA PHE A 5 -26.08 7.58 41.99
C PHE A 5 -25.52 7.19 40.61
N ILE A 6 -24.28 7.59 40.30
CA ILE A 6 -23.59 7.22 39.06
C ILE A 6 -23.44 5.69 38.94
N PHE A 7 -23.04 5.03 40.02
CA PHE A 7 -22.90 3.56 40.01
C PHE A 7 -24.22 2.82 39.81
N LEU A 8 -25.29 3.32 40.42
CA LEU A 8 -26.63 2.77 40.22
C LEU A 8 -27.16 3.02 38.79
N SER A 9 -26.90 4.20 38.25
CA SER A 9 -27.23 4.56 36.86
C SER A 9 -26.51 3.65 35.89
N LEU A 10 -25.20 3.42 36.06
CA LEU A 10 -24.41 2.48 35.27
C LEU A 10 -24.96 1.08 35.29
N LYS A 11 -25.28 0.55 36.50
CA LYS A 11 -25.82 -0.80 36.64
C LYS A 11 -27.16 -0.97 35.91
N ARG A 12 -28.00 0.05 35.92
CA ARG A 12 -29.33 0.05 35.25
C ARG A 12 -29.19 0.13 33.73
N SER A 13 -28.21 0.87 33.25
CA SER A 13 -28.00 1.17 31.81
C SER A 13 -27.00 0.20 31.12
N ILE A 14 -26.51 -0.85 31.81
CA ILE A 14 -25.51 -1.80 31.27
C ILE A 14 -25.94 -2.37 29.92
N LYS A 15 -27.22 -2.73 29.73
CA LYS A 15 -27.72 -3.25 28.45
C LYS A 15 -27.56 -2.24 27.30
N THR A 16 -27.77 -0.96 27.56
CA THR A 16 -27.64 0.11 26.58
C THR A 16 -26.17 0.37 26.27
N TYR A 17 -25.31 0.28 27.30
CA TYR A 17 -23.86 0.46 27.15
C TYR A 17 -23.12 -0.76 26.57
N PHE A 18 -23.74 -1.92 26.48
CA PHE A 18 -23.08 -3.15 26.06
C PHE A 18 -22.49 -3.05 24.65
N ILE A 19 -23.25 -2.55 23.67
CA ILE A 19 -22.78 -2.32 22.30
C ILE A 19 -21.62 -1.30 22.29
N TYR A 20 -21.75 -0.24 23.08
CA TYR A 20 -20.71 0.77 23.23
C TYR A 20 -19.41 0.21 23.82
N MET A 21 -19.53 -0.60 24.87
CA MET A 21 -18.35 -1.23 25.48
C MET A 21 -17.64 -2.16 24.49
N ILE A 22 -18.39 -2.99 23.76
CA ILE A 22 -17.80 -3.87 22.73
C ILE A 22 -17.03 -3.06 21.69
N THR A 23 -17.64 -2.02 21.14
CA THR A 23 -16.98 -1.20 20.10
C THR A 23 -15.76 -0.46 20.63
N LEU A 24 -15.80 0.07 21.87
CA LEU A 24 -14.64 0.67 22.50
C LEU A 24 -13.51 -0.35 22.74
N VAL A 25 -13.85 -1.53 23.25
CA VAL A 25 -12.87 -2.60 23.46
C VAL A 25 -12.19 -3.00 22.16
N ILE A 26 -12.96 -3.14 21.07
CA ILE A 26 -12.41 -3.45 19.75
C ILE A 26 -11.49 -2.31 19.27
N CYS A 27 -11.88 -1.03 19.43
CA CYS A 27 -11.06 0.11 19.06
C CYS A 27 -9.71 0.11 19.82
N VAL A 28 -9.74 -0.11 21.13
CA VAL A 28 -8.53 -0.18 21.96
C VAL A 28 -7.67 -1.38 21.55
N ALA A 29 -8.27 -2.55 21.36
CA ALA A 29 -7.57 -3.77 20.97
C ALA A 29 -6.87 -3.62 19.60
N LEU A 30 -7.54 -3.03 18.63
CA LEU A 30 -6.97 -2.75 17.32
C LEU A 30 -5.81 -1.75 17.44
N PHE A 31 -5.99 -0.66 18.15
CA PHE A 31 -4.92 0.34 18.33
C PHE A 31 -3.69 -0.27 19.01
N TYR A 32 -3.90 -1.03 20.09
CA TYR A 32 -2.81 -1.70 20.80
C TYR A 32 -2.07 -2.68 19.88
N SER A 33 -2.80 -3.54 19.16
CA SER A 33 -2.21 -4.56 18.30
C SER A 33 -1.38 -3.97 17.16
N PHE A 34 -1.84 -2.85 16.57
CA PHE A 34 -1.08 -2.17 15.53
C PHE A 34 0.16 -1.48 16.08
N ASN A 35 -0.01 -0.78 17.22
CA ASN A 35 1.07 -0.02 17.80
C ASN A 35 2.16 -0.91 18.44
N SER A 36 1.80 -2.16 18.82
CA SER A 36 2.75 -3.14 19.32
C SER A 36 3.78 -3.59 18.27
N LEU A 37 3.44 -3.49 16.97
CA LEU A 37 4.37 -3.78 15.87
C LEU A 37 5.53 -2.76 15.81
N SER A 38 5.33 -1.54 16.33
CA SER A 38 6.35 -0.51 16.42
C SER A 38 7.03 -0.43 17.79
N SER A 39 6.88 -1.44 18.64
CA SER A 39 7.49 -1.48 19.97
C SER A 39 9.00 -1.73 19.90
N GLN A 40 9.76 -0.99 20.70
CA GLN A 40 11.22 -1.16 20.81
C GLN A 40 11.65 -2.57 21.24
N TYR A 41 10.77 -3.32 21.90
CA TYR A 41 11.04 -4.72 22.27
C TYR A 41 10.88 -5.71 21.11
N TYR A 42 10.24 -5.28 20.05
CA TYR A 42 10.04 -6.07 18.83
C TYR A 42 11.22 -5.91 17.84
N GLU A 43 11.85 -4.75 17.87
CA GLU A 43 12.95 -4.35 17.00
C GLU A 43 14.16 -5.32 16.98
N PRO A 44 14.68 -5.81 18.13
CA PRO A 44 15.83 -6.70 18.13
C PRO A 44 15.59 -8.07 17.52
N LEU A 45 14.34 -8.56 17.51
CA LEU A 45 13.99 -9.88 16.98
C LEU A 45 14.02 -9.91 15.45
N ILE A 46 13.79 -8.77 14.81
CA ILE A 46 13.64 -8.66 13.36
C ILE A 46 14.87 -8.04 12.72
N ASN A 47 15.52 -7.06 13.36
CA ASN A 47 16.69 -6.35 12.82
C ASN A 47 17.93 -7.23 12.59
N SER A 48 17.97 -8.43 13.16
CA SER A 48 19.06 -9.38 12.89
C SER A 48 19.01 -9.97 11.47
N MET A 49 17.88 -9.87 10.78
CA MET A 49 17.65 -10.49 9.47
C MET A 49 17.11 -9.54 8.40
N ILE A 50 16.41 -8.48 8.79
CA ILE A 50 15.76 -7.52 7.87
C ILE A 50 15.96 -6.11 8.41
N ASP A 51 16.38 -5.17 7.58
CA ASP A 51 16.41 -3.75 7.97
C ASP A 51 15.00 -3.13 7.89
N LEU A 52 14.33 -3.07 9.03
CA LEU A 52 13.00 -2.49 9.17
C LEU A 52 12.99 -1.06 9.75
N THR A 53 14.14 -0.40 9.85
CA THR A 53 14.23 0.95 10.46
C THR A 53 13.30 1.96 9.79
N ASN A 54 13.18 1.92 8.48
CA ASN A 54 12.24 2.77 7.75
C ASN A 54 10.78 2.35 7.98
N VAL A 55 10.53 1.05 8.16
CA VAL A 55 9.20 0.49 8.45
C VAL A 55 8.62 1.11 9.74
N TYR A 56 9.42 1.16 10.80
CA TYR A 56 8.99 1.71 12.10
C TYR A 56 8.58 3.18 12.00
N LYS A 57 9.31 3.99 11.23
CA LYS A 57 8.95 5.39 10.99
C LYS A 57 7.58 5.54 10.30
N TYR A 58 7.33 4.73 9.29
CA TYR A 58 6.03 4.73 8.59
C TYR A 58 4.90 4.21 9.49
N LEU A 59 5.14 3.17 10.30
CA LEU A 59 4.14 2.67 11.24
C LEU A 59 3.74 3.73 12.28
N GLN A 60 4.68 4.52 12.79
CA GLN A 60 4.39 5.62 13.71
C GLN A 60 3.54 6.71 13.06
N LEU A 61 3.83 7.12 11.82
CA LEU A 61 3.01 8.10 11.09
C LEU A 61 1.57 7.59 10.88
N ILE A 62 1.43 6.31 10.55
CA ILE A 62 0.13 5.70 10.33
C ILE A 62 -0.66 5.56 11.62
N SER A 63 0.00 5.32 12.76
CA SER A 63 -0.64 5.28 14.07
C SER A 63 -1.38 6.59 14.40
N ILE A 64 -0.87 7.74 13.95
CA ILE A 64 -1.54 9.04 14.08
C ILE A 64 -2.83 9.07 13.25
N LEU A 65 -2.79 8.60 12.01
CA LEU A 65 -3.96 8.54 11.13
C LEU A 65 -5.03 7.60 11.70
N ILE A 66 -4.62 6.45 12.22
CA ILE A 66 -5.49 5.49 12.89
C ILE A 66 -6.16 6.13 14.12
N THR A 67 -5.40 6.84 14.94
CA THR A 67 -5.92 7.56 16.11
C THR A 67 -7.01 8.54 15.70
N LEU A 68 -6.83 9.24 14.59
CA LEU A 68 -7.82 10.19 14.06
C LEU A 68 -9.11 9.47 13.64
N ILE A 69 -9.00 8.36 12.89
CA ILE A 69 -10.17 7.56 12.46
C ILE A 69 -10.92 7.02 13.69
N LEU A 70 -10.19 6.43 14.65
CA LEU A 70 -10.81 5.89 15.87
C LEU A 70 -11.46 7.00 16.73
N SER A 71 -10.88 8.19 16.79
CA SER A 71 -11.48 9.33 17.52
C SER A 71 -12.81 9.75 16.93
N ILE A 72 -12.92 9.80 15.61
CA ILE A 72 -14.17 10.07 14.91
C ILE A 72 -15.22 8.99 15.23
N LEU A 73 -14.82 7.74 15.17
CA LEU A 73 -15.69 6.60 15.47
C LEU A 73 -16.20 6.66 16.91
N ILE A 74 -15.33 6.83 17.90
CA ILE A 74 -15.68 6.97 19.32
C ILE A 74 -16.65 8.14 19.52
N TYR A 75 -16.42 9.26 18.86
CA TYR A 75 -17.32 10.42 18.90
C TYR A 75 -18.72 10.07 18.38
N TYR A 76 -18.83 9.39 17.25
CA TYR A 76 -20.12 8.99 16.68
C TYR A 76 -20.88 8.00 17.57
N ILE A 77 -20.18 7.00 18.12
CA ILE A 77 -20.78 6.02 19.01
C ILE A 77 -21.26 6.68 20.31
N THR A 78 -20.44 7.57 20.89
CA THR A 78 -20.83 8.30 22.10
C THR A 78 -22.05 9.22 21.84
N LYS A 79 -22.10 9.88 20.68
CA LYS A 79 -23.27 10.64 20.26
C LYS A 79 -24.53 9.79 20.12
N PHE A 80 -24.39 8.59 19.58
CA PHE A 80 -25.49 7.63 19.46
C PHE A 80 -26.09 7.27 20.83
N ILE A 81 -25.24 6.99 21.81
CA ILE A 81 -25.68 6.68 23.18
C ILE A 81 -26.38 7.85 23.85
N ILE A 82 -25.85 9.06 23.70
CA ILE A 82 -26.51 10.26 24.20
C ILE A 82 -27.93 10.34 23.66
N ASN A 83 -28.10 10.12 22.36
CA ASN A 83 -29.43 10.16 21.73
C ASN A 83 -30.37 9.07 22.27
N GLN A 84 -29.89 7.88 22.58
CA GLN A 84 -30.70 6.83 23.20
C GLN A 84 -31.11 7.17 24.62
N ARG A 85 -30.27 7.88 25.38
CA ARG A 85 -30.50 8.26 26.77
C ARG A 85 -31.12 9.64 26.96
N ASN A 86 -31.45 10.34 25.88
CA ASN A 86 -32.06 11.67 25.96
C ASN A 86 -33.29 11.73 26.89
N ARG A 87 -34.12 10.67 26.88
CA ARG A 87 -35.30 10.58 27.73
C ARG A 87 -34.94 10.46 29.22
N GLU A 88 -33.89 9.72 29.56
CA GLU A 88 -33.37 9.63 30.93
C GLU A 88 -32.84 10.96 31.41
N PHE A 89 -32.07 11.67 30.57
CA PHE A 89 -31.56 12.99 30.89
C PHE A 89 -32.68 14.03 31.08
N GLY A 90 -33.75 13.91 30.30
CA GLY A 90 -34.96 14.72 30.48
C GLY A 90 -35.61 14.47 31.84
N ILE A 91 -35.74 13.22 32.27
CA ILE A 91 -36.31 12.85 33.58
C ILE A 91 -35.46 13.41 34.72
N TYR A 92 -34.12 13.31 34.64
CA TYR A 92 -33.21 13.89 35.64
C TYR A 92 -33.38 15.42 35.78
N SER A 93 -33.56 16.11 34.67
CA SER A 93 -33.79 17.55 34.66
C SER A 93 -35.16 17.91 35.23
N LEU A 94 -36.23 17.07 34.99
CA LEU A 94 -37.55 17.29 35.61
C LEU A 94 -37.52 17.06 37.12
N MET A 95 -36.62 16.18 37.60
CA MET A 95 -36.41 15.95 39.05
C MET A 95 -35.58 17.07 39.71
N GLY A 96 -35.27 18.15 39.00
CA GLY A 96 -34.60 19.33 39.52
C GLY A 96 -33.08 19.33 39.39
N LEU A 97 -32.48 18.40 38.64
CA LEU A 97 -31.05 18.44 38.34
C LEU A 97 -30.79 19.45 37.25
N GLU A 98 -29.85 20.35 37.49
CA GLU A 98 -29.37 21.32 36.48
C GLU A 98 -28.70 20.58 35.32
N GLN A 99 -28.93 21.01 34.10
CA GLN A 99 -28.45 20.33 32.89
C GLN A 99 -26.93 20.13 32.86
N TYR A 100 -26.14 21.08 33.39
CA TYR A 100 -24.69 20.90 33.45
C TYR A 100 -24.27 19.77 34.38
N LYS A 101 -25.01 19.54 35.48
CA LYS A 101 -24.79 18.42 36.41
C LYS A 101 -25.09 17.08 35.74
N VAL A 102 -26.13 17.03 34.89
CA VAL A 102 -26.45 15.84 34.07
C VAL A 102 -25.31 15.57 33.09
N GLY A 103 -24.74 16.60 32.45
CA GLY A 103 -23.57 16.48 31.59
C GLY A 103 -22.33 15.94 32.32
N ILE A 104 -22.07 16.41 33.55
CA ILE A 104 -20.94 15.91 34.37
C ILE A 104 -21.16 14.45 34.78
N ILE A 105 -22.37 14.06 35.14
CA ILE A 105 -22.70 12.65 35.46
C ILE A 105 -22.38 11.77 34.26
N PHE A 106 -22.82 12.14 33.07
CA PHE A 106 -22.53 11.38 31.84
C PHE A 106 -21.01 11.33 31.53
N PHE A 107 -20.29 12.45 31.76
CA PHE A 107 -18.84 12.49 31.60
C PHE A 107 -18.14 11.47 32.50
N ILE A 108 -18.49 11.43 33.80
CA ILE A 108 -17.90 10.49 34.76
C ILE A 108 -18.26 9.05 34.40
N GLU A 109 -19.53 8.78 34.02
CA GLU A 109 -19.98 7.46 33.54
C GLU A 109 -19.15 7.00 32.34
N SER A 110 -18.96 7.86 31.34
CA SER A 110 -18.20 7.54 30.13
C SER A 110 -16.71 7.30 30.43
N MET A 111 -16.13 8.00 31.40
CA MET A 111 -14.76 7.79 31.87
C MET A 111 -14.58 6.44 32.56
N ILE A 112 -15.49 6.07 33.46
CA ILE A 112 -15.42 4.77 34.15
C ILE A 112 -15.51 3.63 33.14
N ILE A 113 -16.47 3.70 32.20
CA ILE A 113 -16.59 2.71 31.13
C ILE A 113 -15.33 2.69 30.26
N GLY A 114 -14.80 3.86 29.91
CA GLY A 114 -13.59 3.98 29.10
C GLY A 114 -12.39 3.28 29.73
N ILE A 115 -12.16 3.47 31.02
CA ILE A 115 -11.04 2.82 31.75
C ILE A 115 -11.20 1.29 31.74
N ILE A 116 -12.42 0.79 31.98
CA ILE A 116 -12.70 -0.65 31.91
C ILE A 116 -12.42 -1.19 30.51
N CYS A 117 -12.87 -0.46 29.47
CA CYS A 117 -12.65 -0.84 28.08
C CYS A 117 -11.16 -0.81 27.67
N ILE A 118 -10.37 0.12 28.22
CA ILE A 118 -8.91 0.15 27.98
C ILE A 118 -8.26 -1.13 28.52
N VAL A 119 -8.56 -1.53 29.76
CA VAL A 119 -7.95 -2.71 30.36
C VAL A 119 -8.29 -3.98 29.58
N ILE A 120 -9.59 -4.18 29.26
CA ILE A 120 -10.05 -5.34 28.49
C ILE A 120 -9.48 -5.27 27.06
N GLY A 121 -9.44 -4.08 26.45
CA GLY A 121 -8.96 -3.87 25.11
C GLY A 121 -7.47 -4.14 24.97
N ILE A 122 -6.63 -3.75 25.93
CA ILE A 122 -5.19 -4.08 25.94
C ILE A 122 -5.00 -5.59 26.05
N PHE A 123 -5.76 -6.27 26.89
CA PHE A 123 -5.68 -7.73 27.01
C PHE A 123 -6.04 -8.45 25.71
N LEU A 124 -7.16 -8.11 25.08
CA LEU A 124 -7.54 -8.67 23.78
C LEU A 124 -6.60 -8.23 22.67
N GLY A 125 -6.11 -6.99 22.73
CA GLY A 125 -5.13 -6.44 21.79
C GLY A 125 -3.80 -7.17 21.83
N SER A 126 -3.33 -7.62 23.01
CA SER A 126 -2.11 -8.42 23.11
C SER A 126 -2.24 -9.79 22.46
N ILE A 127 -3.41 -10.43 22.54
CA ILE A 127 -3.70 -11.69 21.84
C ILE A 127 -3.69 -11.47 20.33
N PHE A 128 -4.34 -10.39 19.86
CA PHE A 128 -4.40 -10.07 18.44
C PHE A 128 -3.03 -9.63 17.89
N SER A 129 -2.23 -8.93 18.69
CA SER A 129 -0.83 -8.58 18.37
C SER A 129 0.01 -9.82 18.09
N ASN A 130 -0.05 -10.83 18.95
CA ASN A 130 0.69 -12.08 18.74
C ASN A 130 0.25 -12.83 17.48
N PHE A 131 -1.03 -12.75 17.13
CA PHE A 131 -1.52 -13.32 15.88
C PHE A 131 -0.94 -12.58 14.65
N LEU A 132 -0.89 -11.23 14.69
CA LEU A 132 -0.26 -10.44 13.63
C LEU A 132 1.24 -10.72 13.53
N THR A 133 1.93 -10.80 14.66
CA THR A 133 3.35 -11.15 14.71
C THR A 133 3.63 -12.48 14.03
N LYS A 134 2.79 -13.49 14.31
CA LYS A 134 2.92 -14.79 13.67
C LYS A 134 2.77 -14.71 12.15
N ILE A 135 1.79 -13.98 11.65
CA ILE A 135 1.62 -13.77 10.20
C ILE A 135 2.87 -13.14 9.57
N ILE A 136 3.46 -12.14 10.25
CA ILE A 136 4.66 -11.46 9.78
C ILE A 136 5.85 -12.44 9.75
N MET A 137 6.04 -13.20 10.82
CA MET A 137 7.15 -14.13 10.94
C MET A 137 7.04 -15.32 9.97
N ASP A 138 5.83 -15.85 9.79
CA ASP A 138 5.57 -16.90 8.78
C ASP A 138 5.85 -16.38 7.35
N TYR A 139 5.60 -15.08 7.10
CA TYR A 139 5.88 -14.46 5.80
C TYR A 139 7.39 -14.28 5.55
N VAL A 140 8.17 -14.10 6.61
CA VAL A 140 9.64 -13.95 6.56
C VAL A 140 10.35 -15.31 6.70
N HIS A 141 9.61 -16.42 6.72
CA HIS A 141 10.12 -17.79 6.93
C HIS A 141 10.88 -18.00 8.26
N LEU A 142 10.56 -17.20 9.29
CA LEU A 142 11.13 -17.33 10.62
C LEU A 142 10.24 -18.16 11.54
N SER A 143 10.81 -19.24 12.11
CA SER A 143 10.11 -20.05 13.11
C SER A 143 10.08 -19.34 14.47
N THR A 144 8.92 -18.94 14.94
CA THR A 144 8.76 -18.36 16.28
C THR A 144 7.87 -19.20 17.16
N SER A 145 8.23 -19.30 18.45
CA SER A 145 7.36 -19.85 19.49
C SER A 145 6.27 -18.82 19.85
N PHE A 146 5.04 -19.28 20.02
CA PHE A 146 3.92 -18.45 20.42
C PHE A 146 4.08 -18.03 21.89
N ASN A 147 4.54 -16.80 22.13
CA ASN A 147 4.68 -16.23 23.47
C ASN A 147 3.76 -15.02 23.60
N LEU A 148 2.85 -15.05 24.60
CA LEU A 148 2.00 -13.93 24.96
C LEU A 148 2.89 -12.82 25.58
N ALA A 149 3.37 -11.89 24.74
CA ALA A 149 4.14 -10.74 25.18
C ALA A 149 3.23 -9.51 25.33
N ILE A 150 3.30 -8.87 26.48
CA ILE A 150 2.67 -7.57 26.74
C ILE A 150 3.79 -6.53 26.78
N TYR A 151 3.80 -5.62 25.81
CA TYR A 151 4.81 -4.58 25.69
C TYR A 151 4.45 -3.37 26.56
N LYS A 152 5.31 -3.00 27.52
CA LYS A 152 5.04 -1.92 28.48
C LYS A 152 4.92 -0.54 27.82
N ASP A 153 5.78 -0.23 26.86
CA ASP A 153 5.77 1.00 26.09
C ASP A 153 4.43 1.18 25.34
N THR A 154 3.98 0.15 24.66
CA THR A 154 2.69 0.14 23.94
C THR A 154 1.49 0.24 24.88
N CYS A 155 1.55 -0.40 26.07
CA CYS A 155 0.51 -0.26 27.08
C CYS A 155 0.37 1.19 27.54
N ILE A 156 1.50 1.83 27.90
CA ILE A 156 1.51 3.20 28.39
C ILE A 156 1.00 4.15 27.30
N GLN A 157 1.47 3.99 26.07
CA GLN A 157 1.06 4.81 24.94
C GLN A 157 -0.43 4.68 24.65
N THR A 158 -0.96 3.44 24.60
CA THR A 158 -2.39 3.17 24.41
C THR A 158 -3.22 3.81 25.52
N PHE A 159 -2.79 3.65 26.77
CA PHE A 159 -3.49 4.23 27.91
C PHE A 159 -3.55 5.76 27.84
N ILE A 160 -2.44 6.42 27.55
CA ILE A 160 -2.38 7.89 27.42
C ILE A 160 -3.27 8.38 26.28
N VAL A 161 -3.15 7.78 25.09
CA VAL A 161 -3.93 8.19 23.91
C VAL A 161 -5.43 8.07 24.16
N PHE A 162 -5.90 6.95 24.70
CA PHE A 162 -7.34 6.75 24.93
C PHE A 162 -7.89 7.58 26.08
N ILE A 163 -7.13 7.81 27.14
CA ILE A 163 -7.54 8.74 28.21
C ILE A 163 -7.71 10.14 27.65
N VAL A 164 -6.74 10.65 26.89
CA VAL A 164 -6.86 11.96 26.26
C VAL A 164 -8.08 12.04 25.33
N LEU A 165 -8.32 11.01 24.52
CA LEU A 165 -9.51 10.94 23.67
C LEU A 165 -10.81 10.94 24.46
N PHE A 166 -10.90 10.18 25.55
CA PHE A 166 -12.12 10.15 26.38
C PHE A 166 -12.36 11.48 27.09
N ILE A 167 -11.29 12.16 27.56
CA ILE A 167 -11.42 13.48 28.16
C ILE A 167 -11.93 14.49 27.10
N LEU A 168 -11.36 14.50 25.90
CA LEU A 168 -11.76 15.43 24.84
C LEU A 168 -13.19 15.18 24.39
N ILE A 169 -13.54 13.93 24.03
CA ILE A 169 -14.86 13.56 23.53
C ILE A 169 -15.92 13.74 24.64
N GLY A 170 -15.57 13.32 25.86
CA GLY A 170 -16.45 13.46 27.02
C GLY A 170 -16.74 14.92 27.35
N SER A 171 -15.75 15.81 27.30
CA SER A 171 -15.91 17.25 27.51
C SER A 171 -16.82 17.88 26.44
N ILE A 172 -16.60 17.55 25.16
CA ILE A 172 -17.45 18.02 24.08
C ILE A 172 -18.91 17.58 24.28
N ASN A 173 -19.13 16.36 24.70
CA ASN A 173 -20.46 15.81 24.92
C ASN A 173 -21.11 16.39 26.19
N CYS A 174 -20.35 16.62 27.26
CA CYS A 174 -20.81 17.33 28.45
C CYS A 174 -21.36 18.72 28.11
N ILE A 175 -20.60 19.50 27.32
CA ILE A 175 -21.03 20.84 26.87
C ILE A 175 -22.31 20.74 26.02
N LYS A 176 -22.42 19.72 25.16
CA LYS A 176 -23.62 19.52 24.33
C LYS A 176 -24.85 19.21 25.18
N ILE A 177 -24.74 18.28 26.14
CA ILE A 177 -25.83 17.90 27.04
C ILE A 177 -26.30 19.12 27.84
N SER A 178 -25.35 19.93 28.32
CA SER A 178 -25.64 21.16 29.09
C SER A 178 -26.44 22.22 28.28
N LYS A 179 -26.37 22.18 26.95
CA LYS A 179 -27.03 23.14 26.07
C LYS A 179 -28.32 22.61 25.42
N ILE A 180 -28.76 21.39 25.70
CA ILE A 180 -29.97 20.80 25.11
C ILE A 180 -31.21 21.35 25.81
N ASN A 181 -32.16 21.92 25.08
CA ASN A 181 -33.43 22.38 25.62
C ASN A 181 -34.31 21.21 26.06
N LEU A 182 -34.91 21.30 27.25
CA LEU A 182 -35.77 20.25 27.84
C LEU A 182 -36.91 19.83 26.89
N ILE A 183 -37.52 20.75 26.15
CA ILE A 183 -38.56 20.45 25.16
C ILE A 183 -38.08 19.48 24.08
N ARG A 184 -36.83 19.63 23.62
CA ARG A 184 -36.21 18.70 22.62
C ARG A 184 -35.95 17.32 23.15
N LEU A 185 -35.73 17.14 24.46
CA LEU A 185 -35.50 15.84 25.09
C LEU A 185 -36.76 14.95 25.11
N PHE A 186 -37.93 15.60 25.11
CA PHE A 186 -39.23 14.92 25.14
C PHE A 186 -39.97 14.92 23.80
N SER A 187 -39.68 15.88 22.93
CA SER A 187 -40.33 15.94 21.63
C SER A 187 -39.70 14.94 20.65
N ASN A 188 -40.33 13.80 20.50
CA ASN A 188 -40.10 12.93 19.35
C ASN A 188 -40.70 13.50 18.04
N ASN A 189 -40.93 14.82 17.97
CA ASN A 189 -41.69 15.51 16.91
C ASN A 189 -40.96 15.61 15.55
N GLU A 190 -39.88 14.92 15.33
CA GLU A 190 -39.37 14.70 13.96
C GLU A 190 -40.21 13.69 13.15
N LEU A 191 -41.21 13.04 13.79
CA LEU A 191 -42.02 12.00 13.16
C LEU A 191 -43.11 12.52 12.22
N GLU A 192 -43.58 13.76 12.40
CA GLU A 192 -44.79 14.21 11.69
C GLU A 192 -44.56 15.18 10.52
N SER A 193 -43.42 15.87 10.44
CA SER A 193 -43.24 16.91 9.42
C SER A 193 -42.89 16.41 8.01
N ASN A 194 -42.53 15.13 7.82
CA ASN A 194 -42.09 14.58 6.53
C ASN A 194 -43.02 13.55 5.87
N LEU A 195 -44.16 13.24 6.49
CA LEU A 195 -45.15 12.35 5.85
C LEU A 195 -45.91 13.01 4.70
N GLY A 196 -45.79 14.32 4.58
CA GLY A 196 -46.48 15.13 3.57
C GLY A 196 -45.64 15.55 2.36
N SER A 197 -44.41 15.06 2.17
CA SER A 197 -43.62 15.45 0.99
C SER A 197 -44.30 14.95 -0.28
N LYS A 198 -44.85 15.90 -1.05
CA LYS A 198 -45.43 15.72 -2.37
C LYS A 198 -44.63 14.72 -3.18
N TYR A 199 -45.27 13.66 -3.69
CA TYR A 199 -44.75 12.72 -4.66
C TYR A 199 -44.18 13.49 -5.86
N LYS A 200 -42.90 13.77 -5.87
CA LYS A 200 -42.23 14.24 -7.09
C LYS A 200 -42.18 13.04 -8.02
N LYS A 201 -42.96 13.08 -9.11
CA LYS A 201 -42.99 12.09 -10.17
C LYS A 201 -41.56 11.98 -10.72
N THR A 202 -40.80 11.02 -10.20
CA THR A 202 -39.41 10.83 -10.65
C THR A 202 -39.45 10.15 -11.99
N ASN A 203 -38.90 10.80 -13.02
CA ASN A 203 -38.77 10.23 -14.34
C ASN A 203 -37.88 8.98 -14.27
N ILE A 204 -38.32 7.88 -14.87
CA ILE A 204 -37.58 6.61 -14.92
C ILE A 204 -36.16 6.82 -15.46
N ILE A 205 -36.00 7.74 -16.40
CA ILE A 205 -34.71 8.12 -17.00
C ILE A 205 -33.77 8.74 -15.95
N SER A 206 -34.27 9.68 -15.13
CA SER A 206 -33.44 10.31 -14.09
C SER A 206 -32.99 9.30 -13.02
N THR A 207 -33.81 8.30 -12.75
CA THR A 207 -33.51 7.24 -11.78
C THR A 207 -32.48 6.25 -12.33
N PHE A 208 -32.55 5.94 -13.63
CA PHE A 208 -31.58 5.08 -14.31
C PHE A 208 -30.20 5.76 -14.37
N ILE A 209 -30.17 7.04 -14.71
CA ILE A 209 -28.95 7.86 -14.72
C ILE A 209 -28.29 7.88 -13.33
N THR A 210 -29.07 8.04 -12.25
CA THR A 210 -28.50 8.08 -10.89
C THR A 210 -27.92 6.76 -10.41
N PHE A 211 -28.39 5.61 -10.93
CA PHE A 211 -27.85 4.29 -10.62
C PHE A 211 -26.52 4.03 -11.36
N PHE A 212 -26.44 4.39 -12.63
CA PHE A 212 -25.25 4.17 -13.45
C PHE A 212 -24.16 5.24 -13.27
N PHE A 213 -24.49 6.38 -12.70
CA PHE A 213 -23.56 7.51 -12.55
C PHE A 213 -22.30 7.17 -11.73
N PRO A 214 -22.37 6.45 -10.59
CA PRO A 214 -21.19 6.03 -9.85
C PRO A 214 -20.28 5.10 -10.64
N LEU A 215 -20.87 4.15 -11.38
CA LEU A 215 -20.10 3.21 -12.20
C LEU A 215 -19.43 3.92 -13.39
N LEU A 216 -20.14 4.88 -13.99
CA LEU A 216 -19.60 5.69 -15.08
C LEU A 216 -18.43 6.56 -14.60
N SER A 217 -18.50 7.13 -13.41
CA SER A 217 -17.42 7.95 -12.83
C SER A 217 -16.14 7.14 -12.60
N ILE A 218 -16.25 5.90 -12.14
CA ILE A 218 -15.10 4.99 -12.00
C ILE A 218 -14.48 4.69 -13.38
N LYS A 219 -15.31 4.32 -14.37
CA LYS A 219 -14.82 4.02 -15.72
C LYS A 219 -14.13 5.23 -16.35
N LEU A 220 -14.70 6.43 -16.22
CA LEU A 220 -14.09 7.67 -16.70
C LEU A 220 -12.76 7.97 -16.02
N PHE A 221 -12.65 7.72 -14.71
CA PHE A 221 -11.39 7.89 -13.98
C PHE A 221 -10.28 7.01 -14.57
N PHE A 222 -10.57 5.73 -14.81
CA PHE A 222 -9.59 4.81 -15.42
C PHE A 222 -9.22 5.21 -16.86
N ILE A 223 -10.19 5.60 -17.68
CA ILE A 223 -9.93 6.04 -19.06
C ILE A 223 -9.02 7.27 -19.08
N ILE A 224 -9.27 8.26 -18.23
CA ILE A 224 -8.47 9.50 -18.21
C ILE A 224 -7.07 9.25 -17.66
N ARG A 225 -6.95 8.38 -16.65
CA ARG A 225 -5.65 8.03 -16.07
C ARG A 225 -4.76 7.29 -17.07
N ASN A 226 -5.32 6.35 -17.83
CA ASN A 226 -4.56 5.49 -18.76
C ASN A 226 -4.44 6.09 -20.18
N SER A 227 -5.15 7.17 -20.51
CA SER A 227 -5.04 7.76 -21.85
C SER A 227 -3.74 8.55 -22.00
N GLN A 228 -2.82 8.00 -22.78
CA GLN A 228 -1.61 8.70 -23.24
C GLN A 228 -1.97 9.84 -24.23
N ASN A 229 -3.09 9.72 -24.93
CA ASN A 229 -3.57 10.68 -25.93
C ASN A 229 -4.08 12.02 -25.32
N ILE A 230 -4.36 12.08 -24.02
CA ILE A 230 -4.82 13.31 -23.38
C ILE A 230 -3.60 13.95 -22.68
N LYS A 231 -2.96 14.91 -23.33
CA LYS A 231 -1.84 15.72 -22.80
C LYS A 231 -2.32 16.67 -21.67
N LEU A 232 -2.86 16.13 -20.60
CA LEU A 232 -3.17 16.88 -19.38
C LEU A 232 -2.03 16.76 -18.38
N SER A 233 -1.68 17.86 -17.71
CA SER A 233 -0.70 17.80 -16.61
C SER A 233 -1.16 16.84 -15.52
N ILE A 234 -0.22 16.23 -14.80
CA ILE A 234 -0.49 15.28 -13.71
C ILE A 234 -1.40 15.92 -12.65
N GLU A 235 -1.21 17.21 -12.38
CA GLU A 235 -2.03 17.98 -11.42
C GLU A 235 -3.50 18.03 -11.83
N VAL A 236 -3.76 18.29 -13.12
CA VAL A 236 -5.13 18.33 -13.65
C VAL A 236 -5.79 16.97 -13.64
N LYS A 237 -5.05 15.88 -13.94
CA LYS A 237 -5.55 14.51 -13.84
C LYS A 237 -5.93 14.16 -12.39
N ASN A 238 -5.11 14.57 -11.41
CA ASN A 238 -5.37 14.35 -9.99
C ASN A 238 -6.58 15.13 -9.51
N LEU A 239 -6.72 16.42 -9.88
CA LEU A 239 -7.88 17.26 -9.53
C LEU A 239 -9.17 16.67 -10.09
N PHE A 240 -9.14 16.19 -11.33
CA PHE A 240 -10.28 15.54 -11.96
C PHE A 240 -10.64 14.22 -11.26
N GLY A 241 -9.65 13.46 -10.78
CA GLY A 241 -9.86 12.27 -9.95
C GLY A 241 -10.62 12.58 -8.64
N VAL A 242 -10.23 13.63 -7.95
CA VAL A 242 -10.92 14.10 -6.72
C VAL A 242 -12.37 14.51 -7.03
N PHE A 243 -12.59 15.23 -8.14
CA PHE A 243 -13.93 15.60 -8.58
C PHE A 243 -14.81 14.37 -8.85
N LEU A 244 -14.30 13.38 -9.58
CA LEU A 244 -15.03 12.14 -9.84
C LEU A 244 -15.31 11.34 -8.55
N GLY A 245 -14.41 11.38 -7.56
CA GLY A 245 -14.63 10.80 -6.24
C GLY A 245 -15.82 11.43 -5.51
N ILE A 246 -15.93 12.76 -5.52
CA ILE A 246 -17.07 13.48 -4.94
C ILE A 246 -18.36 13.10 -5.68
N VAL A 247 -18.33 13.05 -6.98
CA VAL A 247 -19.45 12.62 -7.83
C VAL A 247 -19.90 11.20 -7.49
N PHE A 248 -18.95 10.29 -7.24
CA PHE A 248 -19.23 8.93 -6.81
C PHE A 248 -19.96 8.86 -5.48
N ILE A 249 -19.51 9.65 -4.47
CA ILE A 249 -20.16 9.72 -3.15
C ILE A 249 -21.62 10.23 -3.28
N ILE A 250 -21.83 11.28 -4.07
CA ILE A 250 -23.16 11.81 -4.34
C ILE A 250 -24.03 10.76 -5.07
N GLY A 251 -23.43 9.99 -5.95
CA GLY A 251 -24.08 8.89 -6.66
C GLY A 251 -24.62 7.83 -5.71
N ILE A 252 -23.80 7.35 -4.74
CA ILE A 252 -24.23 6.38 -3.73
C ILE A 252 -25.43 6.90 -2.92
N TYR A 253 -25.38 8.17 -2.48
CA TYR A 253 -26.50 8.80 -1.77
C TYR A 253 -27.78 8.77 -2.61
N LYS A 254 -27.69 9.08 -3.90
CA LYS A 254 -28.84 9.05 -4.81
C LYS A 254 -29.38 7.65 -5.06
N VAL A 255 -28.53 6.60 -5.00
CA VAL A 255 -28.97 5.20 -5.10
C VAL A 255 -29.93 4.85 -3.96
N PHE A 256 -29.66 5.25 -2.72
CA PHE A 256 -30.59 5.00 -1.60
C PHE A 256 -31.93 5.71 -1.80
N ASN A 257 -31.91 6.96 -2.26
CA ASN A 257 -33.14 7.67 -2.59
C ASN A 257 -33.90 7.02 -3.75
N PHE A 258 -33.19 6.46 -4.73
CA PHE A 258 -33.79 5.71 -5.83
C PHE A 258 -34.49 4.43 -5.34
N VAL A 259 -33.82 3.64 -4.50
CA VAL A 259 -34.41 2.43 -3.89
C VAL A 259 -35.66 2.78 -3.10
N CYS A 260 -35.62 3.85 -2.32
CA CYS A 260 -36.79 4.36 -1.62
C CYS A 260 -37.97 4.69 -2.56
N ASN A 261 -37.68 5.37 -3.68
CA ASN A 261 -38.69 5.72 -4.69
C ASN A 261 -39.25 4.48 -5.41
N LEU A 262 -38.41 3.46 -5.68
CA LEU A 262 -38.87 2.17 -6.20
C LEU A 262 -39.87 1.49 -5.25
N ILE A 263 -39.55 1.43 -3.95
CA ILE A 263 -40.44 0.84 -2.94
C ILE A 263 -41.75 1.61 -2.86
N LYS A 264 -41.72 2.96 -2.91
CA LYS A 264 -42.92 3.82 -2.98
C LYS A 264 -43.77 3.49 -4.22
N LYS A 265 -43.15 3.29 -5.38
CA LYS A 265 -43.83 2.95 -6.64
C LYS A 265 -44.44 1.54 -6.60
N LEU A 266 -43.72 0.54 -6.07
CA LEU A 266 -44.26 -0.81 -5.85
C LEU A 266 -45.48 -0.80 -4.94
N LYS A 267 -45.42 -0.01 -3.84
CA LYS A 267 -46.54 0.19 -2.93
C LYS A 267 -47.76 0.84 -3.61
N SER A 268 -47.52 1.81 -4.53
CA SER A 268 -48.61 2.52 -5.22
C SER A 268 -49.28 1.71 -6.32
N ASN A 269 -48.51 0.94 -7.08
CA ASN A 269 -48.99 0.25 -8.28
C ASN A 269 -49.67 -1.11 -7.98
N ASN A 270 -49.32 -1.79 -6.90
CA ASN A 270 -49.83 -3.13 -6.59
C ASN A 270 -50.71 -3.16 -5.34
N VAL A 271 -52.04 -2.97 -5.55
CA VAL A 271 -53.03 -2.98 -4.47
C VAL A 271 -53.05 -4.32 -3.72
N LYS A 272 -52.93 -5.46 -4.44
CA LYS A 272 -52.90 -6.81 -3.84
C LYS A 272 -51.70 -7.01 -2.91
N ILE A 273 -50.50 -6.56 -3.29
CA ILE A 273 -49.31 -6.66 -2.47
C ILE A 273 -49.37 -5.72 -1.28
N ARG A 274 -49.92 -4.53 -1.47
CA ARG A 274 -50.04 -3.48 -0.45
C ARG A 274 -50.88 -3.91 0.74
N TYR A 275 -52.01 -4.56 0.48
CA TYR A 275 -52.98 -4.95 1.53
C TYR A 275 -52.92 -6.42 1.97
N ASN A 276 -51.88 -7.17 1.51
CA ASN A 276 -51.67 -8.53 1.94
C ASN A 276 -50.95 -8.55 3.28
N GLY A 277 -51.65 -8.97 4.35
CA GLY A 277 -51.11 -9.07 5.71
C GLY A 277 -50.54 -7.77 6.24
N LEU A 278 -49.28 -7.82 6.75
CA LEU A 278 -48.57 -6.70 7.38
C LEU A 278 -47.77 -5.82 6.38
N ASN A 279 -47.89 -6.08 5.07
CA ASN A 279 -47.04 -5.43 4.07
C ASN A 279 -47.15 -3.90 4.07
N LEU A 280 -48.33 -3.35 4.37
CA LEU A 280 -48.49 -1.89 4.46
C LEU A 280 -47.62 -1.27 5.55
N ILE A 281 -47.53 -1.93 6.70
CA ILE A 281 -46.71 -1.46 7.83
C ILE A 281 -45.24 -1.61 7.48
N ILE A 282 -44.87 -2.75 6.91
CA ILE A 282 -43.46 -3.04 6.48
C ILE A 282 -42.97 -2.01 5.46
N PHE A 283 -43.74 -1.73 4.40
CA PHE A 283 -43.38 -0.74 3.40
C PHE A 283 -43.23 0.66 4.00
N ASN A 284 -44.14 1.06 4.91
CA ASN A 284 -44.04 2.35 5.56
C ASN A 284 -42.79 2.47 6.44
N ASN A 285 -42.50 1.42 7.22
CA ASN A 285 -41.32 1.40 8.08
C ASN A 285 -40.01 1.43 7.26
N ILE A 286 -39.91 0.67 6.16
CA ILE A 286 -38.74 0.65 5.29
C ILE A 286 -38.55 2.04 4.63
N ILE A 287 -39.61 2.61 4.07
CA ILE A 287 -39.56 3.94 3.43
C ILE A 287 -39.12 5.00 4.44
N TYR A 288 -39.68 4.97 5.64
CA TYR A 288 -39.32 5.88 6.72
C TYR A 288 -37.85 5.72 7.12
N PHE A 289 -37.40 4.49 7.32
CA PHE A 289 -36.03 4.18 7.74
C PHE A 289 -35.00 4.64 6.70
N ILE A 290 -35.23 4.35 5.40
CA ILE A 290 -34.33 4.77 4.33
C ILE A 290 -34.29 6.29 4.20
N ASN A 291 -35.44 6.96 4.20
CA ASN A 291 -35.49 8.42 4.08
C ASN A 291 -34.80 9.14 5.23
N LYS A 292 -34.98 8.66 6.47
CA LYS A 292 -34.39 9.26 7.66
C LYS A 292 -32.87 9.02 7.73
N ASN A 293 -32.44 7.84 7.32
CA ASN A 293 -31.06 7.37 7.53
C ASN A 293 -30.23 7.30 6.24
N SER A 294 -30.69 7.89 5.11
CA SER A 294 -30.00 7.77 3.81
C SER A 294 -28.54 8.28 3.84
N ILE A 295 -28.26 9.33 4.59
CA ILE A 295 -26.89 9.86 4.77
C ILE A 295 -26.04 8.87 5.58
N LEU A 296 -26.59 8.32 6.64
CA LEU A 296 -25.89 7.34 7.47
C LEU A 296 -25.63 6.05 6.69
N MET A 297 -26.61 5.55 5.95
CA MET A 297 -26.44 4.38 5.06
C MET A 297 -25.37 4.63 3.99
N THR A 298 -25.33 5.86 3.43
CA THR A 298 -24.27 6.25 2.48
C THR A 298 -22.89 6.20 3.14
N GLY A 299 -22.78 6.73 4.36
CA GLY A 299 -21.54 6.68 5.14
C GLY A 299 -21.06 5.24 5.38
N ILE A 300 -21.95 4.37 5.85
CA ILE A 300 -21.66 2.93 6.05
C ILE A 300 -21.21 2.26 4.75
N THR A 301 -21.89 2.54 3.64
CA THR A 301 -21.54 1.96 2.34
C THR A 301 -20.16 2.39 1.88
N ILE A 302 -19.84 3.68 2.05
CA ILE A 302 -18.52 4.22 1.69
C ILE A 302 -17.42 3.58 2.56
N THR A 303 -17.64 3.47 3.87
CA THR A 303 -16.65 2.83 4.76
C THR A 303 -16.45 1.36 4.42
N LEU A 304 -17.49 0.62 4.05
CA LEU A 304 -17.38 -0.76 3.57
C LEU A 304 -16.62 -0.85 2.24
N ILE A 305 -16.93 0.01 1.27
CA ILE A 305 -16.22 0.03 -0.02
C ILE A 305 -14.74 0.32 0.20
N LEU A 306 -14.40 1.33 1.02
CA LEU A 306 -13.02 1.66 1.35
C LEU A 306 -12.32 0.53 2.09
N SER A 307 -13.02 -0.17 3.00
CA SER A 307 -12.51 -1.34 3.70
C SER A 307 -12.10 -2.45 2.72
N PHE A 308 -13.01 -2.86 1.83
CA PHE A 308 -12.71 -3.89 0.83
C PHE A 308 -11.65 -3.44 -0.19
N ALA A 309 -11.69 -2.17 -0.62
CA ALA A 309 -10.69 -1.61 -1.53
C ALA A 309 -9.29 -1.61 -0.89
N SER A 310 -9.18 -1.22 0.38
CA SER A 310 -7.92 -1.27 1.12
C SER A 310 -7.39 -2.70 1.23
N LEU A 311 -8.26 -3.66 1.59
CA LEU A 311 -7.87 -5.06 1.70
C LEU A 311 -7.38 -5.62 0.35
N SER A 312 -8.12 -5.38 -0.72
CA SER A 312 -7.75 -5.84 -2.06
C SER A 312 -6.45 -5.21 -2.56
N ALA A 313 -6.20 -3.93 -2.23
CA ALA A 313 -4.94 -3.26 -2.56
C ALA A 313 -3.73 -3.92 -1.86
N GLY A 314 -3.88 -4.33 -0.59
CA GLY A 314 -2.84 -5.05 0.13
C GLY A 314 -2.47 -6.39 -0.51
N PHE A 315 -3.47 -7.18 -0.89
CA PHE A 315 -3.22 -8.46 -1.59
C PHE A 315 -2.69 -8.27 -3.01
N ALA A 316 -3.17 -7.26 -3.72
CA ALA A 316 -2.67 -6.96 -5.07
C ALA A 316 -1.19 -6.55 -5.04
N MET A 317 -0.78 -5.77 -4.03
CA MET A 317 0.61 -5.36 -3.86
C MET A 317 1.53 -6.55 -3.54
N GLU A 318 1.05 -7.49 -2.71
CA GLU A 318 1.78 -8.75 -2.46
C GLU A 318 1.94 -9.58 -3.73
N GLY A 319 0.86 -9.75 -4.51
CA GLY A 319 0.90 -10.48 -5.77
C GLY A 319 1.85 -9.85 -6.79
N TRP A 320 1.83 -8.51 -6.87
CA TRP A 320 2.76 -7.77 -7.72
C TRP A 320 4.22 -7.99 -7.30
N ALA A 321 4.51 -7.94 -5.99
CA ALA A 321 5.86 -8.14 -5.49
C ALA A 321 6.38 -9.55 -5.73
N LYS A 322 5.55 -10.57 -5.55
CA LYS A 322 5.93 -11.96 -5.85
C LYS A 322 6.26 -12.13 -7.33
N GLY A 323 5.39 -11.65 -8.23
CA GLY A 323 5.66 -11.68 -9.66
C GLY A 323 6.91 -10.91 -10.05
N TYR A 324 7.16 -9.76 -9.42
CA TYR A 324 8.36 -8.96 -9.63
C TYR A 324 9.63 -9.69 -9.19
N LEU A 325 9.60 -10.41 -8.07
CA LEU A 325 10.73 -11.20 -7.57
C LEU A 325 11.04 -12.40 -8.47
N GLU A 326 10.03 -13.07 -9.03
CA GLU A 326 10.24 -14.19 -9.97
C GLU A 326 11.06 -13.75 -11.19
N TYR A 327 10.92 -12.50 -11.63
CA TYR A 327 11.71 -11.94 -12.73
C TYR A 327 13.11 -11.50 -12.32
N ARG A 328 13.32 -11.17 -11.04
CA ARG A 328 14.59 -10.62 -10.54
C ARG A 328 15.52 -11.66 -9.93
N ASN A 329 14.97 -12.68 -9.28
CA ASN A 329 15.72 -13.71 -8.59
C ASN A 329 16.14 -14.84 -9.57
N ILE A 330 16.93 -14.48 -10.57
CA ILE A 330 17.45 -15.41 -11.57
C ILE A 330 18.84 -15.86 -11.15
N TYR A 331 19.62 -14.96 -10.56
CA TYR A 331 20.98 -15.22 -10.08
C TYR A 331 21.04 -14.95 -8.57
N ASP A 332 21.87 -15.73 -7.87
CA ASP A 332 22.03 -15.58 -6.42
C ASP A 332 22.73 -14.30 -6.04
N CYS A 333 23.69 -13.84 -6.87
CA CYS A 333 24.37 -12.57 -6.71
C CYS A 333 24.59 -11.90 -8.07
N GLU A 334 24.32 -10.60 -8.13
CA GLU A 334 24.60 -9.73 -9.27
C GLU A 334 25.41 -8.53 -8.78
N ILE A 335 26.51 -8.23 -9.49
CA ILE A 335 27.35 -7.06 -9.21
C ILE A 335 27.44 -6.27 -10.49
N ALA A 336 27.10 -4.98 -10.44
CA ALA A 336 27.17 -4.11 -11.59
C ALA A 336 28.07 -2.91 -11.29
N VAL A 337 29.04 -2.68 -12.16
CA VAL A 337 29.98 -1.56 -12.13
C VAL A 337 29.73 -0.72 -13.37
N GLU A 338 29.24 0.51 -13.23
CA GLU A 338 28.88 1.40 -14.34
C GLU A 338 29.74 2.68 -14.33
N GLY A 339 30.04 3.21 -15.51
CA GLY A 339 30.85 4.41 -15.69
C GLY A 339 32.33 4.11 -15.68
N VAL A 340 32.74 2.97 -16.23
CA VAL A 340 34.15 2.63 -16.42
C VAL A 340 34.77 3.61 -17.42
N SER A 341 35.70 4.46 -16.95
CA SER A 341 36.40 5.44 -17.78
C SER A 341 37.63 4.82 -18.49
N TYR A 342 38.10 5.45 -19.57
CA TYR A 342 39.29 5.07 -20.32
C TYR A 342 40.60 4.99 -19.51
N LEU A 343 40.60 5.50 -18.29
CA LEU A 343 41.78 5.65 -17.46
C LEU A 343 42.08 4.44 -16.58
N VAL A 344 41.12 3.52 -16.44
CA VAL A 344 41.34 2.29 -15.67
C VAL A 344 41.83 1.20 -16.62
N GLU A 345 43.06 0.74 -16.40
CA GLU A 345 43.56 -0.41 -17.16
C GLU A 345 42.58 -1.60 -16.96
N SER A 346 42.12 -2.18 -18.07
CA SER A 346 41.18 -3.31 -18.06
C SER A 346 41.68 -4.45 -17.16
N GLU A 347 42.97 -4.67 -17.07
CA GLU A 347 43.61 -5.66 -16.23
C GLU A 347 43.29 -5.50 -14.75
N TYR A 348 43.19 -4.25 -14.24
CA TYR A 348 42.84 -3.98 -12.83
C TYR A 348 41.38 -4.32 -12.51
N ILE A 349 40.47 -4.09 -13.44
CA ILE A 349 39.05 -4.41 -13.28
C ILE A 349 38.88 -5.93 -13.24
N TYR A 350 39.58 -6.66 -14.07
CA TYR A 350 39.55 -8.12 -14.09
C TYR A 350 40.21 -8.74 -12.83
N ASP A 351 41.28 -8.14 -12.31
CA ASP A 351 41.87 -8.58 -11.04
C ASP A 351 40.96 -8.37 -9.85
N SER A 352 40.23 -7.24 -9.82
CA SER A 352 39.22 -6.97 -8.80
C SER A 352 38.07 -7.99 -8.86
N TYR A 353 37.63 -8.35 -10.06
CA TYR A 353 36.65 -9.41 -10.28
C TYR A 353 37.10 -10.77 -9.71
N ASN A 354 38.31 -11.20 -10.08
CA ASN A 354 38.89 -12.47 -9.60
C ASN A 354 38.99 -12.52 -8.07
N ASN A 355 39.26 -11.39 -7.42
CA ASN A 355 39.31 -11.29 -5.96
C ASN A 355 37.91 -11.41 -5.33
N ILE A 356 36.90 -10.77 -5.92
CA ILE A 356 35.50 -10.86 -5.48
C ILE A 356 34.99 -12.29 -5.66
N GLU A 357 35.25 -12.92 -6.80
CA GLU A 357 34.86 -14.29 -7.06
C GLU A 357 35.48 -15.26 -6.05
N LYS A 358 36.79 -15.15 -5.78
CA LYS A 358 37.47 -15.94 -4.74
C LYS A 358 36.88 -15.74 -3.36
N TYR A 359 36.51 -14.48 -3.01
CA TYR A 359 35.90 -14.18 -1.73
C TYR A 359 34.52 -14.86 -1.59
N ILE A 360 33.68 -14.78 -2.62
CA ILE A 360 32.35 -15.38 -2.62
C ILE A 360 32.48 -16.92 -2.61
N ASP A 361 33.38 -17.50 -3.43
CA ASP A 361 33.60 -18.95 -3.52
C ASP A 361 34.08 -19.51 -2.17
N SER A 362 34.93 -18.79 -1.46
CA SER A 362 35.42 -19.20 -0.14
C SER A 362 34.30 -19.39 0.89
N LYS A 363 33.18 -18.69 0.75
CA LYS A 363 32.06 -18.69 1.70
C LYS A 363 30.85 -19.50 1.20
N TYR A 364 30.54 -19.41 -0.09
CA TYR A 364 29.25 -19.88 -0.63
C TYR A 364 29.37 -20.95 -1.71
N THR A 365 30.57 -21.30 -2.16
CA THR A 365 30.85 -22.28 -3.23
C THR A 365 30.13 -21.94 -4.53
N ILE A 366 30.80 -21.33 -5.46
CA ILE A 366 30.24 -20.92 -6.74
C ILE A 366 29.97 -22.17 -7.62
N LEU A 367 28.78 -22.23 -8.21
CA LEU A 367 28.41 -23.25 -9.19
C LEU A 367 28.71 -22.79 -10.61
N ASP A 368 28.36 -21.53 -10.90
CA ASP A 368 28.56 -20.91 -12.20
C ASP A 368 28.70 -19.40 -12.03
N SER A 369 29.57 -18.78 -12.82
CA SER A 369 29.79 -17.33 -12.83
C SER A 369 30.09 -16.85 -14.23
N VAL A 370 29.66 -15.64 -14.55
CA VAL A 370 29.94 -14.98 -15.82
C VAL A 370 30.10 -13.48 -15.64
N GLN A 371 31.05 -12.94 -16.36
CA GLN A 371 31.26 -11.53 -16.54
C GLN A 371 30.71 -11.10 -17.89
N VAL A 372 29.86 -10.06 -17.90
CA VAL A 372 29.21 -9.52 -19.11
C VAL A 372 29.61 -8.09 -19.28
N GLU A 373 30.20 -7.79 -20.41
CA GLU A 373 30.63 -6.47 -20.79
C GLU A 373 29.51 -5.75 -21.57
N GLN A 374 29.19 -4.52 -21.16
CA GLN A 374 28.24 -3.68 -21.88
C GLN A 374 28.94 -2.46 -22.48
N TYR A 375 28.69 -2.27 -23.74
CA TYR A 375 29.20 -1.18 -24.53
C TYR A 375 28.12 -0.15 -24.83
N GLU A 376 28.49 1.07 -25.15
CA GLU A 376 27.55 2.14 -25.53
C GLU A 376 27.70 2.49 -27.01
N LEU A 377 26.55 2.66 -27.66
CA LEU A 377 26.48 3.12 -29.05
C LEU A 377 25.74 4.46 -29.08
N ASP A 378 26.39 5.44 -29.73
CA ASP A 378 25.86 6.78 -29.97
C ASP A 378 24.83 6.80 -31.11
N SER A 379 23.92 7.79 -31.07
CA SER A 379 22.91 8.04 -32.12
C SER A 379 23.46 8.15 -33.55
N ARG A 380 24.73 8.48 -33.72
CA ARG A 380 25.39 8.57 -35.03
C ARG A 380 25.40 7.25 -35.81
N ASN A 381 25.37 6.15 -35.09
CA ASN A 381 25.41 4.80 -35.64
C ASN A 381 24.00 4.16 -35.70
N LEU A 382 22.99 4.90 -35.29
CA LEU A 382 21.61 4.41 -35.15
C LEU A 382 20.75 5.08 -36.23
N ILE A 383 20.00 4.28 -36.99
CA ILE A 383 19.05 4.76 -38.00
C ILE A 383 17.66 4.31 -37.58
N ASN A 384 16.73 5.27 -37.48
CA ASN A 384 15.32 5.09 -37.04
C ASN A 384 15.13 4.76 -35.55
N PHE A 385 16.15 4.90 -34.70
CA PHE A 385 16.00 4.78 -33.26
C PHE A 385 15.65 6.15 -32.66
N ASP A 386 14.73 6.15 -31.68
CA ASP A 386 14.36 7.34 -30.91
C ASP A 386 15.33 7.64 -29.76
N ASP A 387 16.16 6.66 -29.39
CA ASP A 387 17.11 6.77 -28.29
C ASP A 387 18.42 7.44 -28.73
N GLU A 388 18.95 8.34 -27.89
CA GLU A 388 20.25 9.00 -28.16
C GLU A 388 21.44 8.04 -27.93
N LYS A 389 21.31 7.12 -27.00
CA LYS A 389 22.31 6.13 -26.58
C LYS A 389 21.68 4.79 -26.28
N ILE A 390 22.32 3.72 -26.71
CA ILE A 390 21.84 2.36 -26.47
C ILE A 390 22.96 1.46 -25.95
N ARG A 391 22.66 0.56 -25.05
CA ARG A 391 23.57 -0.46 -24.53
C ARG A 391 23.61 -1.68 -25.45
N ILE A 392 24.82 -2.21 -25.60
CA ILE A 392 25.09 -3.37 -26.45
C ILE A 392 25.85 -4.43 -25.66
N ILE A 393 25.55 -5.69 -25.92
CA ILE A 393 26.29 -6.85 -25.41
C ILE A 393 26.65 -7.81 -26.55
N SER A 394 27.64 -8.67 -26.31
CA SER A 394 28.02 -9.73 -27.23
C SER A 394 27.00 -10.84 -27.32
N ILE A 395 26.90 -11.51 -28.46
CA ILE A 395 26.05 -12.71 -28.60
C ILE A 395 26.55 -13.85 -27.72
N SER A 396 27.85 -13.94 -27.48
CA SER A 396 28.47 -14.95 -26.63
C SER A 396 28.06 -14.76 -25.17
N ASP A 397 28.17 -13.52 -24.64
CA ASP A 397 27.75 -13.18 -23.28
C ASP A 397 26.25 -13.35 -23.11
N TYR A 398 25.47 -12.90 -24.10
CA TYR A 398 24.02 -13.07 -24.10
C TYR A 398 23.60 -14.54 -24.01
N ASN A 399 24.23 -15.40 -24.78
CA ASN A 399 23.96 -16.82 -24.74
C ASN A 399 24.42 -17.48 -23.42
N TYR A 400 25.46 -16.94 -22.81
CA TYR A 400 25.94 -17.47 -21.53
C TYR A 400 24.95 -17.13 -20.40
N ILE A 401 24.51 -15.89 -20.29
CA ILE A 401 23.50 -15.51 -19.29
C ILE A 401 22.16 -16.21 -19.52
N ARG A 402 21.75 -16.43 -20.77
CA ARG A 402 20.58 -17.24 -21.11
C ARG A 402 20.71 -18.67 -20.62
N LYS A 403 21.86 -19.27 -20.81
CA LYS A 403 22.14 -20.63 -20.33
C LYS A 403 22.08 -20.71 -18.80
N MET A 404 22.70 -19.75 -18.10
CA MET A 404 22.63 -19.68 -16.63
C MET A 404 21.19 -19.52 -16.14
N ALA A 405 20.36 -18.73 -16.86
CA ALA A 405 18.94 -18.56 -16.58
C ALA A 405 18.04 -19.75 -17.04
N GLY A 406 18.62 -20.79 -17.61
CA GLY A 406 17.89 -21.98 -18.08
C GLY A 406 17.23 -21.84 -19.45
N TYR A 407 17.56 -20.82 -20.23
CA TYR A 407 17.01 -20.60 -21.59
C TYR A 407 17.91 -21.21 -22.67
N ASN A 408 17.31 -21.48 -23.83
CA ASN A 408 18.05 -21.96 -25.00
C ASN A 408 18.95 -20.88 -25.59
N GLN A 409 20.09 -21.29 -26.09
CA GLN A 409 21.00 -20.41 -26.84
C GLN A 409 20.38 -20.01 -28.18
N ILE A 410 20.73 -18.83 -28.65
CA ILE A 410 20.24 -18.23 -29.91
C ILE A 410 21.40 -18.09 -30.86
N LYS A 411 21.15 -18.39 -32.12
CA LYS A 411 22.11 -18.15 -33.20
C LYS A 411 21.78 -16.84 -33.89
N LEU A 412 22.78 -15.97 -33.98
CA LEU A 412 22.68 -14.71 -34.72
C LEU A 412 23.01 -14.98 -36.20
N VAL A 413 22.22 -14.43 -37.10
CA VAL A 413 22.48 -14.52 -38.55
C VAL A 413 23.39 -13.36 -38.96
N ASP A 414 24.27 -13.59 -39.93
CA ASP A 414 25.17 -12.54 -40.43
C ASP A 414 24.38 -11.32 -40.96
N GLY A 415 24.75 -10.13 -40.48
CA GLY A 415 24.07 -8.87 -40.83
C GLY A 415 22.79 -8.59 -40.06
N GLU A 416 22.44 -9.41 -39.08
CA GLU A 416 21.31 -9.15 -38.18
C GLU A 416 21.79 -8.78 -36.77
N PHE A 417 20.93 -8.07 -36.01
CA PHE A 417 21.06 -7.85 -34.60
C PHE A 417 19.78 -8.26 -33.86
N LEU A 418 19.90 -8.59 -32.56
CA LEU A 418 18.76 -8.92 -31.72
C LEU A 418 18.49 -7.77 -30.77
N ILE A 419 17.23 -7.63 -30.36
CA ILE A 419 16.80 -6.68 -29.35
C ILE A 419 16.23 -7.47 -28.19
N HIS A 420 16.74 -7.20 -27.00
CA HIS A 420 16.20 -7.72 -25.76
C HIS A 420 15.58 -6.58 -24.96
N SER A 421 14.29 -6.69 -24.62
CA SER A 421 13.56 -5.68 -23.86
C SER A 421 12.73 -6.33 -22.76
N TYR A 422 12.92 -5.85 -21.52
CA TYR A 422 12.29 -6.42 -20.34
C TYR A 422 10.81 -6.10 -20.19
N MET A 423 10.34 -4.92 -20.59
CA MET A 423 9.00 -4.44 -20.18
C MET A 423 7.98 -4.29 -21.30
N ASN A 424 8.30 -4.40 -22.56
CA ASN A 424 7.38 -3.96 -23.61
C ASN A 424 7.16 -5.00 -24.72
N GLN A 425 6.02 -5.66 -24.67
CA GLN A 425 5.57 -6.53 -25.76
C GLN A 425 5.13 -5.74 -27.02
N GLU A 426 4.92 -4.43 -26.90
CA GLU A 426 4.45 -3.57 -28.00
C GLU A 426 5.57 -3.16 -28.97
N TYR A 427 6.84 -3.30 -28.58
CA TYR A 427 8.00 -2.92 -29.41
C TYR A 427 8.16 -3.73 -30.71
N LYS A 428 7.55 -4.91 -30.84
CA LYS A 428 7.70 -5.76 -32.05
C LYS A 428 7.34 -5.08 -33.36
N SER A 429 6.43 -4.11 -33.35
CA SER A 429 5.99 -3.40 -34.56
C SER A 429 6.76 -2.10 -34.82
N GLU A 430 7.37 -1.53 -33.79
CA GLU A 430 8.02 -0.22 -33.85
C GLU A 430 9.43 -0.27 -34.46
N TYR A 431 10.16 -1.38 -34.28
CA TYR A 431 11.59 -1.51 -34.66
C TYR A 431 11.87 -2.35 -35.89
N LYS A 432 10.86 -2.60 -36.71
CA LYS A 432 10.99 -3.44 -37.90
C LYS A 432 11.94 -2.87 -38.96
N ASP A 433 12.15 -1.55 -38.96
CA ASP A 433 12.96 -0.82 -39.93
C ASP A 433 14.24 -0.20 -39.33
N ASP A 434 14.57 -0.55 -38.08
CA ASP A 434 15.75 -0.03 -37.41
C ASP A 434 17.02 -0.65 -37.97
N LYS A 435 18.06 0.17 -38.10
CA LYS A 435 19.35 -0.24 -38.64
C LYS A 435 20.50 0.32 -37.82
N ILE A 436 21.52 -0.48 -37.67
CA ILE A 436 22.77 -0.09 -37.00
C ILE A 436 23.90 -0.11 -38.05
N VAL A 437 24.66 0.94 -38.11
CA VAL A 437 25.82 1.04 -39.03
C VAL A 437 27.08 1.06 -38.20
N LEU A 438 27.88 0.01 -38.30
CA LEU A 438 29.16 -0.13 -37.61
C LEU A 438 30.20 -0.70 -38.58
N ASN A 439 31.39 -0.10 -38.60
CA ASN A 439 32.51 -0.54 -39.42
C ASN A 439 32.13 -0.75 -40.92
N GLU A 440 31.38 0.23 -41.48
CA GLU A 440 30.86 0.20 -42.85
C GLU A 440 29.85 -0.94 -43.14
N LYS A 441 29.47 -1.74 -42.13
CA LYS A 441 28.43 -2.77 -42.25
C LYS A 441 27.12 -2.28 -41.67
N THR A 442 26.02 -2.64 -42.32
CA THR A 442 24.68 -2.32 -41.84
C THR A 442 24.04 -3.59 -41.28
N TYR A 443 23.61 -3.49 -40.05
CA TYR A 443 22.86 -4.56 -39.36
C TYR A 443 21.38 -4.22 -39.33
N THR A 444 20.51 -5.21 -39.49
CA THR A 444 19.04 -5.07 -39.54
C THR A 444 18.36 -6.03 -38.57
N THR A 445 17.13 -5.72 -38.19
CA THR A 445 16.30 -6.63 -37.38
C THR A 445 15.20 -7.28 -38.22
N ASN A 446 14.66 -8.38 -37.72
CA ASN A 446 13.46 -9.02 -38.26
C ASN A 446 12.46 -9.30 -37.12
N GLU A 447 11.24 -9.75 -37.44
CA GLU A 447 10.18 -10.04 -36.46
C GLU A 447 10.54 -11.11 -35.42
N LYS A 448 11.57 -11.93 -35.68
CA LYS A 448 12.05 -12.99 -34.77
C LYS A 448 13.24 -12.56 -33.93
N SER A 449 13.72 -11.34 -34.11
CA SER A 449 14.92 -10.82 -33.43
C SER A 449 14.62 -10.17 -32.07
N PHE A 450 13.37 -10.30 -31.56
CA PHE A 450 12.92 -9.70 -30.30
C PHE A 450 12.74 -10.74 -29.20
N TYR A 451 13.40 -10.50 -28.08
CA TYR A 451 13.38 -11.35 -26.89
C TYR A 451 12.99 -10.55 -25.66
N ASN A 452 12.29 -11.16 -24.72
CA ASN A 452 11.77 -10.53 -23.50
C ASN A 452 11.80 -11.44 -22.27
N GLU A 453 12.58 -12.52 -22.31
CA GLU A 453 12.72 -13.37 -21.15
C GLU A 453 13.49 -12.65 -20.04
N PRO A 454 13.17 -12.90 -18.75
CA PRO A 454 13.88 -12.28 -17.65
C PRO A 454 15.35 -12.76 -17.60
N LEU A 455 16.28 -11.82 -17.56
CA LEU A 455 17.72 -12.05 -17.52
C LEU A 455 18.45 -11.24 -16.42
N GLY A 456 17.75 -10.85 -15.37
CA GLY A 456 18.29 -10.06 -14.28
C GLY A 456 18.16 -8.54 -14.51
N ASP A 457 18.07 -7.79 -13.41
CA ASP A 457 17.87 -6.34 -13.44
C ASP A 457 19.15 -5.58 -13.81
N SER A 458 20.30 -6.10 -13.40
CA SER A 458 21.60 -5.46 -13.63
C SER A 458 21.95 -5.35 -15.11
N LEU A 459 21.28 -6.15 -15.96
CA LEU A 459 21.46 -6.07 -17.41
C LEU A 459 20.99 -4.73 -17.98
N TYR A 460 19.97 -4.09 -17.37
CA TYR A 460 19.36 -2.86 -17.88
C TYR A 460 19.92 -1.61 -17.20
N SER A 461 19.86 -0.48 -17.89
CA SER A 461 20.21 0.83 -17.32
C SER A 461 18.99 1.72 -17.36
N TYR A 462 18.41 2.01 -16.20
CA TYR A 462 17.19 2.82 -16.05
C TYR A 462 17.32 4.26 -16.58
N HIS A 463 18.54 4.71 -16.83
CA HIS A 463 18.81 6.09 -17.26
C HIS A 463 18.98 6.25 -18.77
N ILE A 464 19.20 5.15 -19.50
CA ILE A 464 19.56 5.20 -20.90
C ILE A 464 18.50 4.56 -21.78
N SER A 465 18.18 3.29 -21.56
CA SER A 465 17.22 2.55 -22.38
C SER A 465 16.75 1.28 -21.68
N ASP A 466 15.48 0.94 -21.87
CA ASP A 466 14.90 -0.34 -21.43
C ASP A 466 15.23 -1.48 -22.39
N LYS A 467 16.09 -1.23 -23.38
CA LYS A 467 16.47 -2.15 -24.45
C LYS A 467 17.96 -2.37 -24.44
N ILE A 468 18.32 -3.59 -24.81
CA ILE A 468 19.71 -3.98 -25.05
C ILE A 468 19.80 -4.57 -26.45
N ILE A 469 20.81 -4.17 -27.17
CA ILE A 469 21.10 -4.69 -28.50
C ILE A 469 22.17 -5.77 -28.38
N ILE A 470 21.97 -6.86 -29.09
CA ILE A 470 22.89 -7.96 -29.13
C ILE A 470 23.52 -8.01 -30.53
N LEU A 471 24.86 -7.93 -30.57
CA LEU A 471 25.66 -7.92 -31.78
C LEU A 471 26.68 -9.06 -31.79
N PRO A 472 27.28 -9.39 -32.94
CA PRO A 472 28.39 -10.34 -33.03
C PRO A 472 29.62 -9.84 -32.24
N ASP A 473 30.38 -10.76 -31.64
CA ASP A 473 31.53 -10.46 -30.77
C ASP A 473 32.62 -9.63 -31.50
N ASP A 474 32.82 -9.87 -32.80
CA ASP A 474 33.87 -9.21 -33.58
C ASP A 474 33.69 -7.69 -33.70
N VAL A 475 32.42 -7.23 -33.58
CA VAL A 475 32.06 -5.81 -33.81
C VAL A 475 32.27 -4.96 -32.57
N LEU A 476 32.32 -5.57 -31.40
CA LEU A 476 32.38 -4.87 -30.12
C LEU A 476 33.78 -4.41 -29.72
N LYS A 477 34.81 -4.94 -30.34
CA LYS A 477 36.22 -4.64 -29.99
C LYS A 477 36.61 -3.18 -30.09
N ASP A 478 35.92 -2.43 -30.95
CA ASP A 478 36.20 -1.01 -31.19
C ASP A 478 35.27 -0.07 -30.39
N LEU A 479 34.37 -0.63 -29.57
CA LEU A 479 33.42 0.13 -28.77
C LEU A 479 33.92 0.36 -27.34
N GLN A 480 33.44 1.46 -26.75
CA GLN A 480 33.80 1.82 -25.39
C GLN A 480 33.05 0.97 -24.38
N LEU A 481 33.78 0.32 -23.48
CA LEU A 481 33.20 -0.36 -22.31
C LEU A 481 32.61 0.68 -21.36
N GLN A 482 31.37 0.49 -20.95
CA GLN A 482 30.65 1.41 -20.06
C GLN A 482 30.18 0.77 -18.78
N LYS A 483 29.86 -0.52 -18.84
CA LYS A 483 29.32 -1.25 -17.69
C LYS A 483 29.81 -2.69 -17.70
N LEU A 484 30.15 -3.15 -16.52
CA LEU A 484 30.52 -4.53 -16.27
C LEU A 484 29.51 -5.15 -15.32
N ASN A 485 28.89 -6.24 -15.73
CA ASN A 485 28.01 -7.03 -14.89
C ASN A 485 28.64 -8.38 -14.56
N ILE A 486 28.48 -8.81 -13.34
CA ILE A 486 28.94 -10.10 -12.84
C ILE A 486 27.70 -10.84 -12.34
N TYR A 487 27.45 -12.02 -12.86
CA TYR A 487 26.37 -12.90 -12.47
C TYR A 487 26.93 -14.16 -11.84
N ILE A 488 26.45 -14.51 -10.66
CA ILE A 488 26.97 -15.63 -9.87
C ILE A 488 25.82 -16.48 -9.37
N ASN A 489 25.89 -17.79 -9.57
CA ASN A 489 25.06 -18.79 -8.95
C ASN A 489 25.88 -19.59 -7.94
N THR A 490 25.35 -19.77 -6.75
CA THR A 490 26.01 -20.42 -5.62
C THR A 490 25.30 -21.71 -5.21
N LYS A 491 26.01 -22.63 -4.57
CA LYS A 491 25.42 -23.87 -4.08
C LYS A 491 24.52 -23.65 -2.86
N ASN A 492 24.87 -22.67 -2.03
CA ASN A 492 24.16 -22.34 -0.81
C ASN A 492 23.63 -20.91 -0.95
N ASP A 493 22.38 -20.68 -0.52
CA ASP A 493 21.77 -19.35 -0.54
C ASP A 493 22.63 -18.34 0.23
N ILE A 494 22.78 -17.14 -0.32
CA ILE A 494 23.49 -16.04 0.33
C ILE A 494 22.51 -15.33 1.29
N PRO A 495 22.72 -15.45 2.63
CA PRO A 495 21.85 -14.77 3.59
C PRO A 495 22.03 -13.25 3.54
N TYR A 496 21.07 -12.46 4.02
CA TYR A 496 21.14 -11.00 4.01
C TYR A 496 22.40 -10.44 4.69
N LYS A 497 22.89 -11.08 5.76
CA LYS A 497 24.17 -10.71 6.37
C LYS A 497 25.34 -10.93 5.41
N GLY A 498 25.27 -12.00 4.60
CA GLY A 498 26.26 -12.26 3.56
C GLY A 498 26.27 -11.20 2.47
N PHE A 499 25.08 -10.71 2.08
CA PHE A 499 24.97 -9.56 1.19
C PHE A 499 25.72 -8.33 1.74
N ILE A 500 25.50 -7.96 3.00
CA ILE A 500 26.18 -6.81 3.64
C ILE A 500 27.71 -7.00 3.63
N ASP A 501 28.18 -8.22 3.90
CA ASP A 501 29.60 -8.52 3.87
C ASP A 501 30.19 -8.43 2.46
N ILE A 502 29.48 -8.95 1.44
CA ILE A 502 29.88 -8.85 0.03
C ILE A 502 29.87 -7.41 -0.44
N GLU A 503 28.82 -6.65 -0.13
CA GLU A 503 28.72 -5.23 -0.51
C GLU A 503 29.88 -4.41 0.08
N ARG A 504 30.27 -4.69 1.33
CA ARG A 504 31.40 -4.00 1.97
C ARG A 504 32.73 -4.35 1.29
N GLU A 505 32.96 -5.61 0.98
CA GLU A 505 34.18 -6.08 0.32
C GLU A 505 34.30 -5.51 -1.10
N VAL A 506 33.21 -5.55 -1.84
CA VAL A 506 33.13 -4.98 -3.20
C VAL A 506 33.40 -3.46 -3.15
N LYS A 507 32.76 -2.73 -2.25
CA LYS A 507 33.01 -1.30 -2.08
C LYS A 507 34.48 -1.03 -1.73
N PHE A 508 35.07 -1.80 -0.83
CA PHE A 508 36.46 -1.65 -0.44
C PHE A 508 37.42 -1.83 -1.63
N LEU A 509 37.22 -2.88 -2.43
CA LEU A 509 38.05 -3.16 -3.60
C LEU A 509 37.94 -2.07 -4.68
N TYR A 510 36.77 -1.43 -4.81
CA TYR A 510 36.57 -0.36 -5.80
C TYR A 510 36.81 1.05 -5.24
N GLU A 511 36.78 1.26 -3.90
CA GLU A 511 37.14 2.55 -3.28
C GLU A 511 38.61 2.91 -3.54
N ASP A 512 39.52 1.96 -3.58
CA ASP A 512 40.92 2.20 -3.94
C ASP A 512 41.05 2.72 -5.37
N ILE A 513 40.19 2.29 -6.30
CA ILE A 513 40.13 2.82 -7.67
C ILE A 513 39.61 4.26 -7.69
N ILE A 514 38.57 4.53 -6.89
CA ILE A 514 37.94 5.86 -6.82
C ILE A 514 38.86 6.87 -6.13
N ILE A 515 39.67 6.47 -5.13
CA ILE A 515 40.53 7.34 -4.34
C ILE A 515 41.86 7.64 -5.07
N SER A 516 42.41 6.67 -5.83
CA SER A 516 43.70 6.88 -6.51
C SER A 516 43.67 8.02 -7.53
N GLU A 517 42.52 8.39 -8.06
CA GLU A 517 42.39 9.51 -9.02
C GLU A 517 42.03 10.86 -8.36
N ARG A 518 41.55 10.90 -7.11
CA ARG A 518 41.34 12.17 -6.39
C ARG A 518 42.64 12.88 -5.98
N THR A 519 43.77 12.24 -6.13
CA THR A 519 45.08 12.74 -5.68
C THR A 519 45.86 13.49 -6.74
N THR A 520 45.40 13.60 -7.98
CA THR A 520 46.03 14.45 -9.02
C THR A 520 45.36 15.83 -9.11
N PRO A 521 45.97 16.89 -8.53
CA PRO A 521 45.39 18.23 -8.61
C PRO A 521 45.54 18.80 -10.03
N GLY A 522 44.44 18.99 -10.74
CA GLY A 522 44.43 19.83 -11.96
C GLY A 522 43.63 19.34 -13.15
N ILE A 523 43.07 18.15 -13.14
CA ILE A 523 42.18 17.67 -14.21
C ILE A 523 40.79 17.41 -13.58
N PHE A 524 39.89 18.35 -13.80
CA PHE A 524 38.46 18.16 -13.61
C PHE A 524 37.94 17.31 -14.78
N ASP A 525 38.10 16.01 -14.70
CA ASP A 525 37.32 15.09 -15.53
C ASP A 525 37.14 13.77 -14.80
N THR A 526 36.02 13.68 -14.20
CA THR A 526 34.84 12.84 -14.42
C THR A 526 35.05 11.34 -14.32
N ASN A 527 34.64 10.81 -13.15
CA ASN A 527 33.91 9.54 -13.02
C ASN A 527 34.60 8.28 -13.53
N VAL A 528 35.42 7.69 -12.70
CA VAL A 528 36.00 6.38 -12.99
C VAL A 528 35.01 5.26 -12.75
N VAL A 529 34.19 5.35 -11.72
CA VAL A 529 33.06 4.49 -11.47
C VAL A 529 31.89 5.35 -10.97
N SER A 530 30.84 5.47 -11.77
CA SER A 530 29.69 6.30 -11.42
C SER A 530 28.75 5.59 -10.46
N TYR A 531 28.54 4.30 -10.65
CA TYR A 531 27.64 3.49 -9.85
C TYR A 531 28.21 2.09 -9.64
N LEU A 532 28.19 1.66 -8.38
CA LEU A 532 28.50 0.31 -7.97
C LEU A 532 27.28 -0.26 -7.26
N THR A 533 26.72 -1.33 -7.78
CA THR A 533 25.59 -2.02 -7.16
C THR A 533 25.90 -3.47 -6.92
N VAL A 534 25.61 -3.95 -5.74
CA VAL A 534 25.60 -5.36 -5.37
C VAL A 534 24.17 -5.73 -5.04
N SER A 535 23.70 -6.82 -5.57
CA SER A 535 22.34 -7.30 -5.35
C SER A 535 22.38 -8.83 -5.19
N THR A 536 21.73 -9.33 -4.16
CA THR A 536 21.57 -10.77 -3.93
C THR A 536 20.10 -11.13 -3.87
N GLU A 537 19.77 -12.41 -4.03
CA GLU A 537 18.37 -12.86 -3.88
C GLU A 537 17.80 -12.46 -2.52
N SER A 538 18.57 -12.59 -1.44
CA SER A 538 18.14 -12.20 -0.10
C SER A 538 17.91 -10.68 0.05
N GLU A 539 18.75 -9.86 -0.59
CA GLU A 539 18.59 -8.39 -0.58
C GLU A 539 17.34 -7.97 -1.38
N ARG A 540 17.16 -8.48 -2.60
CA ARG A 540 15.99 -8.21 -3.44
C ARG A 540 14.69 -8.64 -2.75
N THR A 541 14.71 -9.84 -2.19
CA THR A 541 13.59 -10.39 -1.43
C THR A 541 13.29 -9.55 -0.19
N ASN A 542 14.33 -9.15 0.57
CA ASN A 542 14.18 -8.30 1.75
C ASN A 542 13.58 -6.93 1.41
N ASN A 543 14.07 -6.26 0.39
CA ASN A 543 13.56 -4.96 -0.03
C ASN A 543 12.11 -5.06 -0.54
N SER A 544 11.79 -6.09 -1.29
CA SER A 544 10.43 -6.32 -1.78
C SER A 544 9.47 -6.72 -0.66
N ILE A 545 9.89 -7.60 0.25
CA ILE A 545 9.10 -8.02 1.40
C ILE A 545 8.87 -6.85 2.34
N SER A 546 9.90 -6.10 2.72
CA SER A 546 9.75 -5.00 3.67
C SER A 546 8.73 -3.97 3.18
N GLY A 547 8.81 -3.54 1.92
CA GLY A 547 7.86 -2.60 1.34
C GLY A 547 6.44 -3.13 1.24
N THR A 548 6.27 -4.34 0.74
CA THR A 548 4.93 -4.93 0.52
C THR A 548 4.27 -5.43 1.79
N LEU A 549 5.03 -5.94 2.74
CA LEU A 549 4.54 -6.36 4.04
C LEU A 549 3.96 -5.18 4.81
N ILE A 550 4.67 -4.04 4.83
CA ILE A 550 4.17 -2.81 5.44
C ILE A 550 2.84 -2.42 4.80
N PHE A 551 2.81 -2.35 3.48
CA PHE A 551 1.62 -1.94 2.74
C PHE A 551 0.45 -2.90 3.00
N LYS A 552 0.69 -4.20 3.01
CA LYS A 552 -0.31 -5.24 3.32
C LYS A 552 -0.84 -5.09 4.75
N LEU A 553 0.04 -4.94 5.74
CA LEU A 553 -0.36 -4.78 7.14
C LEU A 553 -1.20 -3.52 7.34
N ILE A 554 -0.77 -2.40 6.76
CA ILE A 554 -1.50 -1.13 6.82
C ILE A 554 -2.87 -1.27 6.18
N SER A 555 -2.95 -1.85 4.99
CA SER A 555 -4.18 -2.01 4.26
C SER A 555 -5.16 -2.97 4.95
N MET A 556 -4.68 -4.07 5.51
CA MET A 556 -5.48 -4.97 6.35
C MET A 556 -6.01 -4.26 7.60
N TYR A 557 -5.15 -3.50 8.26
CA TYR A 557 -5.54 -2.79 9.48
C TYR A 557 -6.58 -1.70 9.20
N ILE A 558 -6.36 -0.85 8.20
CA ILE A 558 -7.33 0.17 7.77
C ILE A 558 -8.66 -0.51 7.39
N SER A 559 -8.61 -1.63 6.68
CA SER A 559 -9.79 -2.41 6.33
C SER A 559 -10.58 -2.86 7.55
N ILE A 560 -9.92 -3.42 8.56
CA ILE A 560 -10.57 -3.88 9.80
C ILE A 560 -11.19 -2.69 10.56
N VAL A 561 -10.46 -1.57 10.69
CA VAL A 561 -10.97 -0.36 11.37
C VAL A 561 -12.20 0.20 10.67
N LEU A 562 -12.16 0.31 9.34
CA LEU A 562 -13.30 0.79 8.55
C LEU A 562 -14.48 -0.19 8.59
N PHE A 563 -14.22 -1.49 8.57
CA PHE A 563 -15.26 -2.50 8.70
C PHE A 563 -15.95 -2.42 10.06
N VAL A 564 -15.17 -2.35 11.15
CA VAL A 564 -15.72 -2.16 12.52
C VAL A 564 -16.49 -0.86 12.63
N SER A 565 -16.05 0.22 11.98
CA SER A 565 -16.77 1.50 11.96
C SER A 565 -18.13 1.41 11.23
N SER A 566 -18.29 0.44 10.34
CA SER A 566 -19.53 0.22 9.59
C SER A 566 -20.57 -0.61 10.35
N LEU A 567 -20.11 -1.44 11.28
CA LEU A 567 -20.98 -2.24 12.17
C LEU A 567 -21.61 -1.38 13.25
#